data_a51895b2f1279debc79abb447b68d2f8
#
_entry.id   a51895b2f1279debc79abb447b68d2f8
#
_cell.length_a   1.000
_cell.length_b   1.000
_cell.length_c   1.000
_cell.angle_alpha   90.00
_cell.angle_beta   90.00
_cell.angle_gamma   90.00
#
_symmetry.space_group_name_H-M   'P 1'
#
loop_
_entity.id
_entity.type
_entity.pdbx_description
1 polymer ?
#
loop_
_entity_poly.entity_id
_entity_poly.type
_entity_poly.pdbx_seq_one_letter_code
_entity_poly.pdbx_strand_id
1 'polypeptide(L)'
;LTVIALAIILPPITIQAYPETYQKPSVPFDAVSISNGSRSFAEHCVNCHGPQGKGTGVVTEPDEKDPTDLLTEPHTARHTVGNIFHWISDGIPGTQMPGYSASLSEEDRWDLVNFLHALSRGFDARLLGSMILPEMPAVAAPVFNYSAHDHSSGNLKDFRLQKNVLLVLFSWPQSKERFFELAASYERIQNLNTEILAVP
;
A
#
# COMPACT_ATOMS: atom_id res chain seq x y z
N LEU A 1 11.98 -44.41 9.99
CA LEU A 1 10.66 -44.61 10.64
C LEU A 1 10.24 -43.34 11.42
N THR A 2 11.14 -42.65 12.15
CA THR A 2 10.82 -41.45 12.99
C THR A 2 10.43 -40.24 12.16
N VAL A 3 11.03 -40.02 10.99
CA VAL A 3 10.73 -38.89 10.09
C VAL A 3 9.36 -39.04 9.44
N ILE A 4 8.97 -40.27 9.10
CA ILE A 4 7.65 -40.54 8.50
C ILE A 4 6.54 -40.38 9.55
N ALA A 5 6.78 -40.73 10.80
CA ALA A 5 5.82 -40.54 11.88
C ALA A 5 5.56 -39.07 12.20
N LEU A 6 6.60 -38.21 12.11
CA LEU A 6 6.47 -36.76 12.31
C LEU A 6 5.63 -36.10 11.19
N ALA A 7 5.76 -36.58 9.96
CA ALA A 7 4.99 -36.05 8.81
C ALA A 7 3.49 -36.41 8.87
N ILE A 8 3.11 -37.44 9.64
CA ILE A 8 1.72 -37.89 9.81
C ILE A 8 1.04 -37.18 11.00
N ILE A 9 1.80 -36.78 12.01
CA ILE A 9 1.28 -36.18 13.26
C ILE A 9 1.23 -34.66 13.20
N LEU A 10 2.11 -34.03 12.43
CA LEU A 10 2.02 -32.58 12.17
C LEU A 10 1.15 -32.38 10.92
N PRO A 11 0.01 -31.70 11.02
CA PRO A 11 -0.67 -31.22 9.82
C PRO A 11 0.37 -30.45 8.99
N PRO A 12 0.33 -30.52 7.67
CA PRO A 12 1.33 -29.88 6.83
C PRO A 12 1.35 -28.39 7.17
N ILE A 13 2.33 -27.98 7.97
CA ILE A 13 2.68 -26.59 8.20
C ILE A 13 3.48 -26.12 6.94
N THR A 14 3.07 -26.59 5.79
CA THR A 14 3.65 -26.21 4.52
C THR A 14 2.87 -25.00 4.00
N ILE A 15 3.32 -23.82 4.39
CA ILE A 15 3.00 -22.62 3.66
C ILE A 15 3.65 -22.79 2.29
N GLN A 16 2.87 -22.67 1.21
CA GLN A 16 3.43 -22.70 -0.13
C GLN A 16 4.43 -21.52 -0.23
N ALA A 17 5.69 -21.84 -0.42
CA ALA A 17 6.76 -20.87 -0.58
C ALA A 17 7.24 -20.88 -2.03
N TYR A 18 7.37 -19.70 -2.61
CA TYR A 18 8.01 -19.46 -3.90
C TYR A 18 9.45 -19.00 -3.68
N PRO A 19 10.32 -19.02 -4.69
CA PRO A 19 11.68 -18.47 -4.57
C PRO A 19 11.68 -17.03 -4.06
N GLU A 20 10.68 -16.24 -4.44
CA GLU A 20 10.51 -14.84 -4.10
C GLU A 20 9.84 -14.60 -2.74
N THR A 21 9.26 -15.60 -2.10
CA THR A 21 8.47 -15.45 -0.86
C THR A 21 9.17 -14.61 0.22
N TYR A 22 10.48 -14.74 0.35
CA TYR A 22 11.29 -14.01 1.33
C TYR A 22 12.16 -12.91 0.69
N GLN A 23 11.94 -12.61 -0.58
CA GLN A 23 12.65 -11.54 -1.26
C GLN A 23 12.23 -10.19 -0.68
N LYS A 24 13.21 -9.33 -0.48
CA LYS A 24 12.98 -7.96 -0.04
C LYS A 24 12.76 -7.06 -1.26
N PRO A 25 11.85 -6.08 -1.17
CA PRO A 25 11.68 -5.10 -2.21
C PRO A 25 13.00 -4.40 -2.55
N SER A 26 13.27 -4.24 -3.84
CA SER A 26 14.40 -3.45 -4.34
C SER A 26 14.14 -1.94 -4.28
N VAL A 27 12.86 -1.55 -4.12
CA VAL A 27 12.44 -0.15 -4.00
C VAL A 27 11.89 0.14 -2.59
N PRO A 28 12.04 1.35 -2.07
CA PRO A 28 11.50 1.73 -0.76
C PRO A 28 9.97 1.83 -0.80
N PHE A 29 9.33 1.60 0.34
CA PHE A 29 7.90 1.88 0.52
C PHE A 29 7.72 3.39 0.80
N ASP A 30 7.55 4.17 -0.25
CA ASP A 30 7.40 5.63 -0.18
C ASP A 30 6.36 6.16 -1.18
N ALA A 31 6.11 7.45 -1.15
CA ALA A 31 5.12 8.09 -2.00
C ALA A 31 5.44 8.00 -3.50
N VAL A 32 6.72 7.97 -3.87
CA VAL A 32 7.14 7.86 -5.28
C VAL A 32 6.83 6.47 -5.81
N SER A 33 7.25 5.44 -5.08
CA SER A 33 6.99 4.05 -5.43
C SER A 33 5.48 3.78 -5.51
N ILE A 34 4.69 4.24 -4.51
CA ILE A 34 3.23 4.09 -4.50
C ILE A 34 2.59 4.79 -5.71
N SER A 35 3.07 5.99 -6.08
CA SER A 35 2.58 6.72 -7.25
C SER A 35 2.87 6.01 -8.56
N ASN A 36 4.08 5.46 -8.70
CA ASN A 36 4.47 4.67 -9.87
C ASN A 36 3.61 3.40 -9.97
N GLY A 37 3.47 2.67 -8.87
CA GLY A 37 2.63 1.47 -8.80
C GLY A 37 1.17 1.76 -9.12
N SER A 38 0.64 2.91 -8.70
CA SER A 38 -0.71 3.37 -9.06
C SER A 38 -0.88 3.55 -10.57
N ARG A 39 0.12 4.08 -11.25
CA ARG A 39 0.12 4.23 -12.71
C ARG A 39 0.13 2.87 -13.41
N SER A 40 1.05 2.00 -13.02
CA SER A 40 1.14 0.64 -13.58
C SER A 40 -0.15 -0.15 -13.31
N PHE A 41 -0.78 0.03 -12.14
CA PHE A 41 -2.07 -0.57 -11.82
C PHE A 41 -3.18 -0.07 -12.76
N ALA A 42 -3.23 1.23 -13.02
CA ALA A 42 -4.21 1.82 -13.92
C ALA A 42 -4.07 1.31 -15.37
N GLU A 43 -2.86 1.05 -15.82
CA GLU A 43 -2.58 0.58 -17.16
C GLU A 43 -2.82 -0.93 -17.35
N HIS A 44 -2.49 -1.73 -16.35
CA HIS A 44 -2.40 -3.19 -16.51
C HIS A 44 -3.41 -3.99 -15.70
N CYS A 45 -3.95 -3.44 -14.59
CA CYS A 45 -4.71 -4.23 -13.61
C CYS A 45 -6.18 -3.85 -13.51
N VAL A 46 -6.52 -2.59 -13.83
CA VAL A 46 -7.88 -2.03 -13.66
C VAL A 46 -8.93 -2.80 -14.44
N ASN A 47 -8.60 -3.32 -15.63
CA ASN A 47 -9.57 -4.05 -16.45
C ASN A 47 -10.18 -5.25 -15.72
N CYS A 48 -9.38 -5.96 -14.95
CA CYS A 48 -9.85 -7.13 -14.18
C CYS A 48 -10.18 -6.76 -12.73
N HIS A 49 -9.29 -6.03 -12.04
CA HIS A 49 -9.48 -5.74 -10.62
C HIS A 49 -10.36 -4.52 -10.32
N GLY A 50 -10.76 -3.77 -11.36
CA GLY A 50 -11.51 -2.53 -11.20
C GLY A 50 -10.65 -1.37 -10.68
N PRO A 51 -11.11 -0.11 -10.82
CA PRO A 51 -10.33 1.08 -10.47
C PRO A 51 -10.04 1.21 -8.98
N GLN A 52 -10.81 0.51 -8.15
CA GLN A 52 -10.64 0.50 -6.69
C GLN A 52 -9.98 -0.80 -6.19
N GLY A 53 -9.64 -1.75 -7.06
CA GLY A 53 -9.06 -3.03 -6.68
C GLY A 53 -10.03 -4.02 -6.03
N LYS A 54 -11.34 -3.85 -6.24
CA LYS A 54 -12.40 -4.71 -5.64
C LYS A 54 -12.74 -5.96 -6.45
N GLY A 55 -12.01 -6.26 -7.51
CA GLY A 55 -12.34 -7.36 -8.40
C GLY A 55 -13.57 -7.11 -9.29
N THR A 56 -14.01 -5.86 -9.42
CA THR A 56 -15.23 -5.46 -10.15
C THR A 56 -14.97 -5.06 -11.60
N GLY A 57 -13.87 -5.51 -12.16
CA GLY A 57 -13.53 -5.25 -13.56
C GLY A 57 -14.33 -6.12 -14.52
N VAL A 58 -13.99 -6.06 -15.80
CA VAL A 58 -14.61 -6.87 -16.82
C VAL A 58 -14.10 -8.30 -16.70
N VAL A 59 -14.97 -9.21 -16.32
CA VAL A 59 -14.70 -10.66 -16.38
C VAL A 59 -15.02 -11.13 -17.79
N THR A 60 -14.04 -11.71 -18.45
CA THR A 60 -14.15 -12.04 -19.87
C THR A 60 -14.91 -13.35 -20.16
N GLU A 61 -15.02 -14.24 -19.17
CA GLU A 61 -15.71 -15.52 -19.32
C GLU A 61 -16.71 -15.76 -18.18
N PRO A 62 -17.97 -16.18 -18.49
CA PRO A 62 -19.05 -16.30 -17.50
C PRO A 62 -18.85 -17.35 -16.41
N ASP A 63 -17.98 -18.34 -16.63
CA ASP A 63 -17.77 -19.49 -15.73
C ASP A 63 -16.46 -19.39 -14.93
N GLU A 64 -15.76 -18.26 -15.02
CA GLU A 64 -14.49 -18.08 -14.33
C GLU A 64 -14.64 -17.36 -13.00
N LYS A 65 -13.74 -17.67 -12.10
CA LYS A 65 -13.67 -17.06 -10.78
C LYS A 65 -13.37 -15.57 -10.90
N ASP A 66 -14.18 -14.75 -10.25
CA ASP A 66 -13.96 -13.30 -10.18
C ASP A 66 -12.54 -12.95 -9.71
N PRO A 67 -11.95 -11.88 -10.25
CA PRO A 67 -10.69 -11.38 -9.75
C PRO A 67 -10.77 -11.06 -8.26
N THR A 68 -9.72 -11.37 -7.53
CA THR A 68 -9.64 -11.16 -6.08
C THR A 68 -9.88 -9.70 -5.71
N ASP A 69 -10.68 -9.46 -4.67
CA ASP A 69 -10.79 -8.16 -4.00
C ASP A 69 -9.48 -7.87 -3.25
N LEU A 70 -8.68 -6.96 -3.78
CA LEU A 70 -7.37 -6.60 -3.24
C LEU A 70 -7.43 -5.73 -1.98
N LEU A 71 -8.62 -5.27 -1.57
CA LEU A 71 -8.82 -4.42 -0.39
C LEU A 71 -9.14 -5.23 0.85
N THR A 72 -10.10 -6.13 0.74
CA THR A 72 -10.73 -6.81 1.88
C THR A 72 -10.24 -8.23 2.06
N GLU A 73 -9.72 -8.84 1.01
CA GLU A 73 -9.15 -10.18 1.10
C GLU A 73 -7.91 -10.16 2.00
N PRO A 74 -7.76 -11.15 2.87
CA PRO A 74 -6.58 -11.25 3.72
C PRO A 74 -5.28 -11.41 2.93
N HIS A 75 -5.33 -11.50 1.62
CA HIS A 75 -4.18 -11.72 0.75
C HIS A 75 -3.12 -10.65 0.90
N THR A 76 -3.47 -9.37 0.77
CA THR A 76 -2.47 -8.30 0.90
C THR A 76 -1.91 -8.13 2.31
N ALA A 77 -2.67 -8.52 3.34
CA ALA A 77 -2.24 -8.41 4.74
C ALA A 77 -1.56 -9.68 5.27
N ARG A 78 -1.85 -10.85 4.70
CA ARG A 78 -1.37 -12.15 5.19
C ARG A 78 -0.27 -12.77 4.33
N HIS A 79 -0.14 -12.35 3.07
CA HIS A 79 0.93 -12.82 2.21
C HIS A 79 2.16 -11.95 2.32
N THR A 80 3.33 -12.54 2.14
CA THR A 80 4.56 -11.78 2.09
C THR A 80 4.58 -10.89 0.83
N VAL A 81 5.33 -9.81 0.89
CA VAL A 81 5.56 -8.94 -0.29
C VAL A 81 6.12 -9.72 -1.47
N GLY A 82 6.97 -10.72 -1.19
CA GLY A 82 7.55 -11.59 -2.20
C GLY A 82 6.53 -12.53 -2.86
N ASN A 83 5.51 -12.99 -2.14
CA ASN A 83 4.43 -13.78 -2.75
C ASN A 83 3.61 -12.93 -3.72
N ILE A 84 3.28 -11.70 -3.34
CA ILE A 84 2.55 -10.77 -4.22
C ILE A 84 3.41 -10.44 -5.45
N PHE A 85 4.71 -10.20 -5.24
CA PHE A 85 5.67 -9.99 -6.32
C PHE A 85 5.73 -11.17 -7.29
N HIS A 86 5.76 -12.42 -6.76
CA HIS A 86 5.73 -13.64 -7.57
C HIS A 86 4.47 -13.69 -8.44
N TRP A 87 3.29 -13.50 -7.84
CA TRP A 87 2.04 -13.54 -8.61
C TRP A 87 1.92 -12.46 -9.67
N ILE A 88 2.43 -11.26 -9.41
CA ILE A 88 2.53 -10.22 -10.43
C ILE A 88 3.52 -10.64 -11.52
N SER A 89 4.64 -11.27 -11.16
CA SER A 89 5.69 -11.64 -12.10
C SER A 89 5.29 -12.79 -13.02
N ASP A 90 4.74 -13.84 -12.44
CA ASP A 90 4.55 -15.14 -13.12
C ASP A 90 3.09 -15.48 -13.39
N GLY A 91 2.17 -14.66 -12.85
CA GLY A 91 0.74 -14.91 -12.89
C GLY A 91 0.31 -15.98 -11.88
N ILE A 92 -0.97 -16.36 -11.95
CA ILE A 92 -1.53 -17.37 -11.07
C ILE A 92 -2.02 -18.55 -11.92
N PRO A 93 -1.37 -19.72 -11.86
CA PRO A 93 -1.76 -20.88 -12.64
C PRO A 93 -3.23 -21.28 -12.43
N GLY A 94 -3.94 -21.58 -13.51
CA GLY A 94 -5.36 -21.95 -13.48
C GLY A 94 -6.30 -20.76 -13.29
N THR A 95 -5.83 -19.55 -13.45
CA THR A 95 -6.64 -18.32 -13.46
C THR A 95 -6.33 -17.48 -14.70
N GLN A 96 -7.12 -16.43 -14.94
CA GLN A 96 -6.86 -15.44 -16.00
C GLN A 96 -5.78 -14.40 -15.64
N MET A 97 -5.22 -14.44 -14.43
CA MET A 97 -4.18 -13.48 -14.06
C MET A 97 -2.85 -13.82 -14.76
N PRO A 98 -2.43 -13.01 -15.74
CA PRO A 98 -1.18 -13.24 -16.45
C PRO A 98 0.03 -12.81 -15.63
N GLY A 99 1.21 -13.30 -16.00
CA GLY A 99 2.48 -12.79 -15.50
C GLY A 99 2.93 -11.55 -16.26
N TYR A 100 3.55 -10.62 -15.55
CA TYR A 100 4.01 -9.33 -16.08
C TYR A 100 5.54 -9.20 -16.14
N SER A 101 6.31 -10.26 -15.87
CA SER A 101 7.77 -10.21 -15.89
C SER A 101 8.36 -9.86 -17.28
N ALA A 102 7.63 -10.13 -18.36
CA ALA A 102 8.04 -9.78 -19.71
C ALA A 102 7.73 -8.32 -20.12
N SER A 103 6.75 -7.67 -19.46
CA SER A 103 6.24 -6.34 -19.82
C SER A 103 6.56 -5.25 -18.81
N LEU A 104 6.83 -5.61 -17.56
CA LEU A 104 7.16 -4.69 -16.48
C LEU A 104 8.56 -4.99 -15.93
N SER A 105 9.33 -3.95 -15.67
CA SER A 105 10.60 -4.08 -14.97
C SER A 105 10.44 -4.65 -13.56
N GLU A 106 11.54 -5.08 -12.96
CA GLU A 106 11.52 -5.54 -11.57
C GLU A 106 11.06 -4.41 -10.62
N GLU A 107 11.54 -3.18 -10.86
CA GLU A 107 11.18 -2.00 -10.08
C GLU A 107 9.68 -1.69 -10.20
N ASP A 108 9.11 -1.69 -11.41
CA ASP A 108 7.67 -1.45 -11.62
C ASP A 108 6.80 -2.48 -10.90
N ARG A 109 7.23 -3.73 -10.85
CA ARG A 109 6.52 -4.80 -10.13
C ARG A 109 6.60 -4.61 -8.62
N TRP A 110 7.73 -4.16 -8.08
CA TRP A 110 7.84 -3.79 -6.67
C TRP A 110 7.04 -2.53 -6.32
N ASP A 111 6.99 -1.56 -7.22
CA ASP A 111 6.13 -0.37 -7.10
C ASP A 111 4.66 -0.77 -7.03
N LEU A 112 4.22 -1.73 -7.86
CA LEU A 112 2.88 -2.32 -7.79
C LEU A 112 2.62 -2.98 -6.43
N VAL A 113 3.54 -3.77 -5.90
CA VAL A 113 3.41 -4.38 -4.56
C VAL A 113 3.21 -3.30 -3.50
N ASN A 114 4.01 -2.24 -3.53
CA ASN A 114 3.90 -1.11 -2.61
C ASN A 114 2.55 -0.39 -2.74
N PHE A 115 2.08 -0.19 -3.97
CA PHE A 115 0.75 0.40 -4.21
C PHE A 115 -0.38 -0.47 -3.66
N LEU A 116 -0.36 -1.78 -3.89
CA LEU A 116 -1.38 -2.71 -3.37
C LEU A 116 -1.43 -2.70 -1.84
N HIS A 117 -0.28 -2.66 -1.18
CA HIS A 117 -0.23 -2.50 0.27
C HIS A 117 -0.78 -1.15 0.75
N ALA A 118 -0.47 -0.07 0.04
CA ALA A 118 -1.02 1.25 0.36
C ALA A 118 -2.53 1.32 0.15
N LEU A 119 -3.02 0.70 -0.93
CA LEU A 119 -4.44 0.62 -1.28
C LEU A 119 -5.24 -0.12 -0.19
N SER A 120 -4.79 -1.31 0.20
CA SER A 120 -5.42 -2.13 1.25
C SER A 120 -5.41 -1.40 2.61
N ARG A 121 -4.26 -0.85 3.01
CA ARG A 121 -4.16 -0.09 4.28
C ARG A 121 -5.00 1.18 4.27
N GLY A 122 -5.10 1.86 3.12
CA GLY A 122 -5.96 3.04 2.97
C GLY A 122 -7.44 2.69 3.06
N PHE A 123 -7.84 1.51 2.62
CA PHE A 123 -9.19 1.00 2.81
C PHE A 123 -9.47 0.71 4.29
N ASP A 124 -8.60 0.00 4.97
CA ASP A 124 -8.70 -0.28 6.41
C ASP A 124 -8.80 1.02 7.21
N ALA A 125 -7.97 2.02 6.88
CA ALA A 125 -8.03 3.33 7.53
C ALA A 125 -9.38 4.03 7.35
N ARG A 126 -10.05 3.87 6.20
CA ARG A 126 -11.41 4.41 5.98
C ARG A 126 -12.48 3.69 6.81
N LEU A 127 -12.32 2.38 7.02
CA LEU A 127 -13.22 1.61 7.88
C LEU A 127 -13.12 2.01 9.35
N LEU A 128 -11.95 2.49 9.79
CA LEU A 128 -11.76 3.02 11.15
C LEU A 128 -12.55 4.32 11.41
N GLY A 129 -13.03 4.97 10.36
CA GLY A 129 -13.83 6.21 10.46
C GLY A 129 -13.01 7.39 10.94
N SER A 130 -13.70 8.37 11.56
CA SER A 130 -13.08 9.61 12.03
C SER A 130 -12.41 9.51 13.41
N MET A 131 -12.52 8.37 14.08
CA MET A 131 -11.89 8.13 15.39
C MET A 131 -10.75 7.12 15.28
N ILE A 132 -9.58 7.53 15.74
CA ILE A 132 -8.49 6.59 16.03
C ILE A 132 -8.88 5.86 17.31
N LEU A 133 -9.14 4.57 17.22
CA LEU A 133 -9.34 3.73 18.39
C LEU A 133 -7.95 3.45 19.01
N PRO A 134 -7.73 3.76 20.29
CA PRO A 134 -6.40 3.62 20.90
C PRO A 134 -5.82 2.21 20.84
N GLU A 135 -6.68 1.20 20.71
CA GLU A 135 -6.30 -0.22 20.68
C GLU A 135 -6.08 -0.76 19.26
N MET A 136 -6.41 0.03 18.23
CA MET A 136 -6.20 -0.37 16.84
C MET A 136 -4.84 0.09 16.35
N PRO A 137 -4.06 -0.78 15.68
CA PRO A 137 -2.79 -0.37 15.13
C PRO A 137 -3.00 0.74 14.09
N ALA A 138 -2.31 1.85 14.29
CA ALA A 138 -2.30 2.93 13.31
C ALA A 138 -1.72 2.43 11.99
N VAL A 139 -2.34 2.83 10.88
CA VAL A 139 -1.79 2.58 9.54
C VAL A 139 -0.50 3.38 9.41
N ALA A 140 0.60 2.68 9.10
CA ALA A 140 1.87 3.35 8.91
C ALA A 140 1.82 4.24 7.66
N ALA A 141 2.10 5.53 7.82
CA ALA A 141 2.28 6.41 6.68
C ALA A 141 3.51 5.98 5.86
N PRO A 142 3.45 6.05 4.51
CA PRO A 142 4.62 5.83 3.68
C PRO A 142 5.69 6.87 4.01
N VAL A 143 6.94 6.44 3.98
CA VAL A 143 8.06 7.32 4.21
C VAL A 143 8.28 8.18 2.97
N PHE A 144 8.42 9.49 3.14
CA PHE A 144 8.78 10.40 2.06
C PHE A 144 9.78 11.45 2.56
N ASN A 145 10.57 11.95 1.64
CA ASN A 145 11.43 13.12 1.86
C ASN A 145 10.67 14.39 1.46
N TYR A 146 10.95 15.47 2.12
CA TYR A 146 10.39 16.78 1.77
C TYR A 146 11.49 17.83 1.71
N SER A 147 11.25 18.85 0.89
CA SER A 147 12.02 20.09 0.89
C SER A 147 11.06 21.25 1.13
N ALA A 148 11.36 22.08 2.11
CA ALA A 148 10.53 23.22 2.46
C ALA A 148 10.94 24.48 1.70
N HIS A 149 10.09 25.50 1.70
CA HIS A 149 10.32 26.76 1.02
C HIS A 149 11.51 27.57 1.58
N ASP A 150 11.92 27.27 2.82
CA ASP A 150 13.09 27.85 3.48
C ASP A 150 14.39 27.07 3.17
N HIS A 151 14.35 26.18 2.19
CA HIS A 151 15.44 25.29 1.79
C HIS A 151 15.81 24.20 2.82
N SER A 152 15.09 24.08 3.92
CA SER A 152 15.23 22.93 4.80
C SER A 152 14.70 21.68 4.10
N SER A 153 15.27 20.56 4.43
CA SER A 153 14.82 19.26 3.95
C SER A 153 14.83 18.26 5.08
N GLY A 154 13.97 17.26 4.98
CA GLY A 154 13.86 16.23 5.99
C GLY A 154 13.11 15.01 5.48
N ASN A 155 12.90 14.08 6.38
CA ASN A 155 12.17 12.86 6.13
C ASN A 155 11.03 12.72 7.14
N LEU A 156 9.91 12.14 6.75
CA LEU A 156 8.79 11.93 7.68
C LEU A 156 9.19 11.16 8.94
N LYS A 157 10.18 10.26 8.84
CA LYS A 157 10.72 9.53 9.99
C LYS A 157 11.35 10.41 11.07
N ASP A 158 11.82 11.59 10.69
CA ASP A 158 12.50 12.51 11.62
C ASP A 158 11.54 12.99 12.72
N PHE A 159 10.24 12.99 12.45
CA PHE A 159 9.21 13.34 13.42
C PHE A 159 8.79 12.19 14.34
N ARG A 160 9.22 10.96 14.03
CA ARG A 160 8.76 9.77 14.74
C ARG A 160 9.13 9.83 16.22
N LEU A 161 8.12 9.64 17.09
CA LEU A 161 8.24 9.72 18.55
C LEU A 161 8.64 11.11 19.08
N GLN A 162 8.70 12.14 18.21
CA GLN A 162 9.05 13.52 18.61
C GLN A 162 7.85 14.44 18.47
N LYS A 163 7.15 14.38 17.33
CA LYS A 163 6.02 15.26 17.02
C LYS A 163 4.93 14.50 16.27
N ASN A 164 3.72 14.97 16.41
CA ASN A 164 2.65 14.63 15.47
C ASN A 164 2.89 15.37 14.15
N VAL A 165 2.45 14.81 13.03
CA VAL A 165 2.52 15.46 11.73
C VAL A 165 1.10 15.57 11.15
N LEU A 166 0.70 16.79 10.84
CA LEU A 166 -0.50 17.07 10.07
C LEU A 166 -0.09 17.29 8.61
N LEU A 167 -0.33 16.27 7.77
CA LEU A 167 -0.10 16.38 6.33
C LEU A 167 -1.35 16.99 5.67
N VAL A 168 -1.17 18.13 5.01
CA VAL A 168 -2.22 18.85 4.30
C VAL A 168 -1.93 18.79 2.80
N LEU A 169 -2.73 18.03 2.06
CA LEU A 169 -2.69 18.04 0.60
C LEU A 169 -3.58 19.17 0.10
N PHE A 170 -3.06 19.98 -0.82
CA PHE A 170 -3.83 21.13 -1.32
C PHE A 170 -3.71 21.32 -2.83
N SER A 171 -4.65 22.04 -3.39
CA SER A 171 -4.60 22.59 -4.73
C SER A 171 -4.83 24.10 -4.68
N TRP A 172 -4.04 24.85 -5.41
CA TRP A 172 -4.19 26.30 -5.48
C TRP A 172 -4.94 26.70 -6.75
N PRO A 173 -5.91 27.62 -6.68
CA PRO A 173 -6.37 28.44 -5.52
C PRO A 173 -7.49 27.81 -4.69
N GLN A 174 -7.94 26.58 -4.98
CA GLN A 174 -9.16 25.97 -4.40
C GLN A 174 -9.07 25.80 -2.88
N SER A 175 -7.88 25.58 -2.35
CA SER A 175 -7.67 25.37 -0.91
C SER A 175 -7.39 26.65 -0.12
N LYS A 176 -7.52 27.83 -0.74
CA LYS A 176 -7.15 29.11 -0.13
C LYS A 176 -7.84 29.36 1.21
N GLU A 177 -9.16 29.12 1.28
CA GLU A 177 -9.95 29.32 2.51
C GLU A 177 -9.48 28.40 3.64
N ARG A 178 -9.17 27.15 3.31
CA ARG A 178 -8.62 26.19 4.28
C ARG A 178 -7.28 26.62 4.86
N PHE A 179 -6.45 27.28 4.09
CA PHE A 179 -5.20 27.83 4.59
C PHE A 179 -5.42 28.96 5.59
N PHE A 180 -6.43 29.81 5.40
CA PHE A 180 -6.79 30.82 6.39
C PHE A 180 -7.28 30.20 7.69
N GLU A 181 -8.14 29.18 7.63
CA GLU A 181 -8.60 28.44 8.80
C GLU A 181 -7.43 27.76 9.53
N LEU A 182 -6.52 27.17 8.77
CA LEU A 182 -5.31 26.52 9.31
C LEU A 182 -4.39 27.54 9.98
N ALA A 183 -4.16 28.67 9.35
CA ALA A 183 -3.36 29.76 9.90
C ALA A 183 -3.99 30.34 11.21
N ALA A 184 -5.30 30.51 11.25
CA ALA A 184 -6.00 30.93 12.45
C ALA A 184 -5.93 29.92 13.61
N SER A 185 -5.71 28.64 13.29
CA SER A 185 -5.58 27.55 14.26
C SER A 185 -4.13 27.16 14.57
N TYR A 186 -3.15 27.82 13.95
CA TYR A 186 -1.77 27.39 13.97
C TYR A 186 -1.19 27.24 15.37
N GLU A 187 -1.33 28.24 16.24
CA GLU A 187 -0.84 28.19 17.62
C GLU A 187 -1.47 27.03 18.41
N ARG A 188 -2.76 26.79 18.21
CA ARG A 188 -3.46 25.66 18.87
C ARG A 188 -2.90 24.32 18.42
N ILE A 189 -2.59 24.18 17.12
CA ILE A 189 -2.03 22.95 16.54
C ILE A 189 -0.61 22.76 17.07
N GLN A 190 0.20 23.81 17.11
CA GLN A 190 1.56 23.77 17.66
C GLN A 190 1.57 23.34 19.13
N ASN A 191 0.62 23.80 19.94
CA ASN A 191 0.48 23.40 21.34
C ASN A 191 0.14 21.90 21.53
N LEU A 192 -0.30 21.21 20.47
CA LEU A 192 -0.48 19.76 20.44
C LEU A 192 0.79 19.01 20.01
N ASN A 193 1.93 19.67 20.05
CA ASN A 193 3.21 19.12 19.56
C ASN A 193 3.10 18.60 18.12
N THR A 194 2.46 19.36 17.24
CA THR A 194 2.15 18.97 15.86
C THR A 194 2.86 19.87 14.87
N GLU A 195 3.58 19.26 13.92
CA GLU A 195 4.15 19.92 12.75
C GLU A 195 3.18 19.86 11.58
N ILE A 196 3.11 20.93 10.79
CA ILE A 196 2.24 20.98 9.60
C ILE A 196 3.10 20.91 8.34
N LEU A 197 2.88 19.89 7.54
CA LEU A 197 3.45 19.73 6.21
C LEU A 197 2.36 19.95 5.16
N ALA A 198 2.42 21.07 4.44
CA ALA A 198 1.50 21.36 3.34
C ALA A 198 2.15 21.00 2.00
N VAL A 199 1.49 20.16 1.21
CA VAL A 199 2.00 19.62 -0.05
C VAL A 199 0.99 19.94 -1.16
N PRO A 200 1.41 20.59 -2.27
CA PRO A 200 0.57 20.92 -3.42
C PRO A 200 0.18 19.70 -4.24
#